data_2bb49e9860356f2c893b2c524f7dd6ab
#
_entry.id   2bb49e9860356f2c893b2c524f7dd6ab
#
_cell.length_a   1.000
_cell.length_b   1.000
_cell.length_c   1.000
_cell.angle_alpha   90.00
_cell.angle_beta   90.00
_cell.angle_gamma   90.00
#
_symmetry.space_group_name_H-M   'P 1'
#
loop_
_entity.id
_entity.type
_entity.pdbx_description
1 polymer ?
#
loop_
_entity_poly.entity_id
_entity_poly.type
_entity_poly.pdbx_seq_one_letter_code
_entity_poly.pdbx_strand_id
1 'polypeptide(L)'
;MPEDFEQTVLTKEEIEYALYDARCEKYFAERDCKEKAAEAKLITDCNTPFTTDELRDYVLKENPKFKVDNQNEKVFELLCQYFTNKIDFETEGLSLAKGLLITGPVGVGKTEILKLFRKNKRQSFHLISVFEIEASCQERGVDFFKAYTGMVPGWGNTPAFFYQRSIGWAFDDIGRESIVFDFGNKSDVVSKIIQTRYSYKDKLPFSKLHLTTNLKPIEIEARYDYAIKSRLREMFNYIEMNGKDRR
;
A
#
# COMPACT_ATOMS: atom_id res chain seq x y z
N MET A 1 22.37 43.41 4.66
CA MET A 1 21.25 43.96 3.88
C MET A 1 21.63 45.37 3.50
N PRO A 2 21.29 45.85 2.29
CA PRO A 2 21.54 47.26 1.93
C PRO A 2 20.75 48.19 2.86
N GLU A 3 21.32 49.40 3.15
CA GLU A 3 20.70 50.37 4.09
C GLU A 3 19.32 50.87 3.64
N ASP A 4 18.98 50.75 2.37
CA ASP A 4 17.73 51.18 1.73
C ASP A 4 16.62 50.10 1.73
N PHE A 5 16.89 48.90 2.22
CA PHE A 5 15.92 47.79 2.21
C PHE A 5 14.66 48.12 3.03
N GLU A 6 14.82 48.76 4.19
CA GLU A 6 13.72 49.16 5.07
C GLU A 6 12.86 50.32 4.52
N GLN A 7 13.36 51.07 3.51
CA GLN A 7 12.66 52.20 2.90
C GLN A 7 11.87 51.81 1.64
N THR A 8 11.96 50.54 1.20
CA THR A 8 11.26 50.08 0.02
C THR A 8 9.76 49.97 0.31
N VAL A 9 8.95 50.81 -0.37
CA VAL A 9 7.49 50.80 -0.24
C VAL A 9 6.91 49.76 -1.18
N LEU A 10 6.22 48.74 -0.61
CA LEU A 10 5.55 47.71 -1.36
C LEU A 10 4.21 48.23 -1.92
N THR A 11 3.88 47.85 -3.12
CA THR A 11 2.56 48.04 -3.72
C THR A 11 1.49 47.19 -3.02
N LYS A 12 0.23 47.59 -3.18
CA LYS A 12 -0.88 46.79 -2.62
C LYS A 12 -0.88 45.34 -3.12
N GLU A 13 -0.58 45.13 -4.39
CA GLU A 13 -0.53 43.81 -5.01
C GLU A 13 0.62 42.95 -4.44
N GLU A 14 1.79 43.53 -4.21
CA GLU A 14 2.91 42.86 -3.58
C GLU A 14 2.63 42.49 -2.12
N ILE A 15 1.91 43.36 -1.39
CA ILE A 15 1.49 43.06 -0.01
C ILE A 15 0.46 41.91 0.00
N GLU A 16 -0.54 41.93 -0.89
CA GLU A 16 -1.55 40.86 -0.99
C GLU A 16 -0.90 39.55 -1.37
N TYR A 17 0.03 39.53 -2.30
CA TYR A 17 0.78 38.32 -2.69
C TYR A 17 1.63 37.81 -1.53
N ALA A 18 2.38 38.64 -0.84
CA ALA A 18 3.19 38.23 0.32
C ALA A 18 2.33 37.71 1.46
N LEU A 19 1.14 38.28 1.71
CA LEU A 19 0.18 37.77 2.69
C LEU A 19 -0.43 36.45 2.30
N TYR A 20 -0.72 36.25 1.01
CA TYR A 20 -1.20 34.98 0.50
C TYR A 20 -0.14 33.86 0.67
N ASP A 21 1.10 34.14 0.29
CA ASP A 21 2.22 33.25 0.39
C ASP A 21 2.51 32.86 1.85
N ALA A 22 2.54 33.83 2.75
CA ALA A 22 2.70 33.59 4.18
C ALA A 22 1.53 32.77 4.79
N ARG A 23 0.29 32.95 4.30
CA ARG A 23 -0.85 32.11 4.70
C ARG A 23 -0.73 30.70 4.20
N CYS A 24 -0.27 30.52 2.96
CA CYS A 24 0.00 29.18 2.40
C CYS A 24 1.08 28.46 3.20
N GLU A 25 2.22 29.12 3.48
CA GLU A 25 3.30 28.53 4.28
C GLU A 25 2.81 28.12 5.67
N LYS A 26 2.08 29.00 6.36
CA LYS A 26 1.51 28.71 7.67
C LYS A 26 0.54 27.54 7.63
N TYR A 27 -0.37 27.51 6.65
CA TYR A 27 -1.33 26.43 6.47
C TYR A 27 -0.64 25.07 6.26
N PHE A 28 0.38 25.02 5.38
CA PHE A 28 1.12 23.79 5.12
C PHE A 28 1.97 23.37 6.32
N ALA A 29 2.57 24.31 7.06
CA ALA A 29 3.32 24.02 8.27
C ALA A 29 2.42 23.45 9.39
N GLU A 30 1.23 24.03 9.59
CA GLU A 30 0.25 23.53 10.55
C GLU A 30 -0.27 22.14 10.18
N ARG A 31 -0.51 21.89 8.89
CA ARG A 31 -0.91 20.58 8.38
C ARG A 31 0.17 19.54 8.59
N ASP A 32 1.42 19.85 8.24
CA ASP A 32 2.57 18.96 8.44
C ASP A 32 2.79 18.66 9.94
N CYS A 33 2.60 19.64 10.80
CA CYS A 33 2.67 19.45 12.25
C CYS A 33 1.57 18.52 12.77
N LYS A 34 0.33 18.66 12.30
CA LYS A 34 -0.79 17.76 12.65
C LYS A 34 -0.56 16.35 12.14
N GLU A 35 -0.07 16.20 10.91
CA GLU A 35 0.27 14.92 10.31
C GLU A 35 1.40 14.23 11.10
N LYS A 36 2.45 14.96 11.46
CA LYS A 36 3.55 14.46 12.31
C LYS A 36 3.08 14.05 13.71
N ALA A 37 2.19 14.83 14.32
CA ALA A 37 1.63 14.49 15.63
C ALA A 37 0.74 13.24 15.59
N ALA A 38 -0.08 13.12 14.53
CA ALA A 38 -0.89 11.92 14.30
C ALA A 38 -0.02 10.68 14.04
N GLU A 39 1.06 10.85 13.29
CA GLU A 39 2.04 9.80 13.03
C GLU A 39 2.80 9.38 14.28
N ALA A 40 3.25 10.33 15.10
CA ALA A 40 3.92 10.06 16.37
C ALA A 40 2.98 9.28 17.33
N LYS A 41 1.69 9.62 17.33
CA LYS A 41 0.67 8.87 18.09
C LYS A 41 0.49 7.46 17.53
N LEU A 42 0.41 7.30 16.21
CA LEU A 42 0.35 5.97 15.56
C LEU A 42 1.60 5.14 15.87
N ILE A 43 2.80 5.73 15.84
CA ILE A 43 4.06 5.06 16.18
C ILE A 43 4.06 4.66 17.65
N THR A 44 3.59 5.50 18.54
CA THR A 44 3.48 5.20 19.97
C THR A 44 2.47 4.08 20.22
N ASP A 45 1.32 4.11 19.54
CA ASP A 45 0.31 3.05 19.60
C ASP A 45 0.79 1.75 18.94
N CYS A 46 1.70 1.83 17.96
CA CYS A 46 2.35 0.68 17.29
C CYS A 46 3.52 0.09 18.09
N ASN A 47 4.11 0.84 19.04
CA ASN A 47 5.25 0.35 19.83
C ASN A 47 4.88 -0.65 20.94
N THR A 48 3.61 -0.94 21.12
CA THR A 48 3.17 -2.10 21.91
C THR A 48 2.70 -3.17 20.93
N PRO A 49 3.53 -4.12 20.54
CA PRO A 49 3.14 -5.14 19.58
C PRO A 49 1.97 -5.94 20.19
N PHE A 50 0.92 -6.16 19.41
CA PHE A 50 -0.05 -7.19 19.75
C PHE A 50 0.66 -8.55 19.75
N THR A 51 0.34 -9.39 20.71
CA THR A 51 0.56 -10.82 20.57
C THR A 51 -0.37 -11.35 19.49
N THR A 52 -0.06 -12.53 18.97
CA THR A 52 -0.90 -13.18 17.94
C THR A 52 -2.34 -13.36 18.43
N ASP A 53 -2.52 -13.74 19.69
CA ASP A 53 -3.84 -13.96 20.31
C ASP A 53 -4.60 -12.62 20.48
N GLU A 54 -3.93 -11.58 20.95
CA GLU A 54 -4.53 -10.24 21.06
C GLU A 54 -4.97 -9.69 19.70
N LEU A 55 -4.18 -9.88 18.65
CA LEU A 55 -4.58 -9.46 17.29
C LEU A 55 -5.77 -10.28 16.79
N ARG A 56 -5.77 -11.60 17.03
CA ARG A 56 -6.87 -12.50 16.69
C ARG A 56 -8.17 -12.02 17.33
N ASP A 57 -8.15 -11.81 18.63
CA ASP A 57 -9.32 -11.37 19.38
C ASP A 57 -9.81 -9.99 18.94
N TYR A 58 -8.88 -9.05 18.73
CA TYR A 58 -9.20 -7.73 18.21
C TYR A 58 -9.89 -7.79 16.86
N VAL A 59 -9.31 -8.53 15.90
CA VAL A 59 -9.83 -8.66 14.53
C VAL A 59 -11.22 -9.29 14.52
N LEU A 60 -11.44 -10.34 15.30
CA LEU A 60 -12.74 -11.02 15.38
C LEU A 60 -13.80 -10.17 16.09
N LYS A 61 -13.42 -9.42 17.12
CA LYS A 61 -14.29 -8.48 17.81
C LYS A 61 -14.78 -7.36 16.91
N GLU A 62 -13.85 -6.78 16.10
CA GLU A 62 -14.19 -5.72 15.16
C GLU A 62 -15.03 -6.23 13.97
N ASN A 63 -15.02 -7.55 13.71
CA ASN A 63 -15.68 -8.16 12.56
C ASN A 63 -16.56 -9.36 12.99
N PRO A 64 -17.64 -9.14 13.76
CA PRO A 64 -18.43 -10.22 14.36
C PRO A 64 -19.16 -11.13 13.34
N LYS A 65 -19.28 -10.69 12.10
CA LYS A 65 -19.86 -11.49 11.01
C LYS A 65 -18.87 -12.48 10.39
N PHE A 66 -17.57 -12.28 10.59
CA PHE A 66 -16.56 -13.19 10.08
C PHE A 66 -16.44 -14.39 11.01
N LYS A 67 -16.41 -15.58 10.41
CA LYS A 67 -16.25 -16.84 11.15
C LYS A 67 -15.00 -17.55 10.65
N VAL A 68 -14.15 -17.93 11.60
CA VAL A 68 -13.03 -18.82 11.34
C VAL A 68 -13.58 -20.24 11.27
N ASP A 69 -13.24 -20.97 10.20
CA ASP A 69 -13.61 -22.35 9.96
C ASP A 69 -12.45 -23.11 9.33
N ASN A 70 -12.60 -24.42 9.14
CA ASN A 70 -11.58 -25.32 8.60
C ASN A 70 -11.05 -24.93 7.20
N GLN A 71 -11.74 -24.07 6.45
CA GLN A 71 -11.31 -23.62 5.12
C GLN A 71 -10.46 -22.36 5.15
N ASN A 72 -10.59 -21.51 6.18
CA ASN A 72 -9.87 -20.24 6.28
C ASN A 72 -8.92 -20.17 7.49
N GLU A 73 -9.02 -21.09 8.44
CA GLU A 73 -8.26 -21.07 9.70
C GLU A 73 -6.75 -20.97 9.46
N LYS A 74 -6.20 -21.83 8.59
CA LYS A 74 -4.77 -21.80 8.30
C LYS A 74 -4.31 -20.45 7.77
N VAL A 75 -5.04 -19.87 6.83
CA VAL A 75 -4.71 -18.54 6.26
C VAL A 75 -4.89 -17.47 7.31
N PHE A 76 -5.95 -17.54 8.12
CA PHE A 76 -6.19 -16.58 9.19
C PHE A 76 -5.05 -16.57 10.22
N GLU A 77 -4.58 -17.74 10.67
CA GLU A 77 -3.45 -17.85 11.61
C GLU A 77 -2.14 -17.34 11.00
N LEU A 78 -1.85 -17.65 9.74
CA LEU A 78 -0.69 -17.10 9.03
C LEU A 78 -0.74 -15.58 8.97
N LEU A 79 -1.91 -14.98 8.72
CA LEU A 79 -2.06 -13.52 8.73
C LEU A 79 -1.89 -12.94 10.14
N CYS A 80 -2.39 -13.59 11.19
CA CYS A 80 -2.15 -13.19 12.56
C CYS A 80 -0.65 -13.18 12.89
N GLN A 81 0.09 -14.22 12.51
CA GLN A 81 1.54 -14.29 12.70
C GLN A 81 2.28 -13.21 11.88
N TYR A 82 1.90 -13.03 10.63
CA TYR A 82 2.51 -12.03 9.76
C TYR A 82 2.34 -10.60 10.32
N PHE A 83 1.12 -10.23 10.68
CA PHE A 83 0.81 -8.87 11.18
C PHE A 83 1.22 -8.62 12.64
N THR A 84 1.66 -9.65 13.36
CA THR A 84 2.33 -9.52 14.69
C THR A 84 3.84 -9.68 14.62
N ASN A 85 4.40 -9.83 13.43
CA ASN A 85 5.83 -10.00 13.21
C ASN A 85 6.40 -11.23 13.93
N LYS A 86 5.61 -12.31 14.03
CA LYS A 86 6.02 -13.52 14.72
C LYS A 86 6.98 -14.33 13.86
N ILE A 87 8.12 -14.70 14.42
CA ILE A 87 9.16 -15.44 13.70
C ILE A 87 8.66 -16.81 13.18
N ASP A 88 7.67 -17.39 13.84
CA ASP A 88 7.07 -18.67 13.43
C ASP A 88 6.51 -18.63 11.99
N PHE A 89 6.12 -17.44 11.52
CA PHE A 89 5.71 -17.24 10.13
C PHE A 89 6.83 -17.64 9.14
N GLU A 90 8.08 -17.43 9.48
CA GLU A 90 9.22 -17.74 8.61
C GLU A 90 9.60 -19.21 8.62
N THR A 91 9.14 -19.99 9.60
CA THR A 91 9.39 -21.45 9.65
C THR A 91 8.70 -22.23 8.53
N GLU A 92 7.65 -21.64 7.91
CA GLU A 92 6.94 -22.19 6.75
C GLU A 92 7.61 -21.85 5.39
N GLY A 93 8.83 -21.32 5.40
CA GLY A 93 9.52 -20.86 4.18
C GLY A 93 8.99 -19.53 3.64
N LEU A 94 8.20 -18.83 4.44
CA LEU A 94 7.69 -17.50 4.16
C LEU A 94 8.67 -16.43 4.71
N SER A 95 8.46 -15.16 4.41
CA SER A 95 9.32 -14.09 4.90
C SER A 95 8.53 -12.88 5.35
N LEU A 96 8.83 -12.38 6.53
CA LEU A 96 8.27 -11.15 7.08
C LEU A 96 8.67 -9.90 6.30
N ALA A 97 9.77 -9.96 5.53
CA ALA A 97 10.19 -8.86 4.67
C ALA A 97 9.38 -8.74 3.37
N LYS A 98 8.71 -9.80 2.95
CA LYS A 98 7.88 -9.84 1.74
C LYS A 98 6.45 -9.38 2.02
N GLY A 99 5.77 -8.91 0.96
CA GLY A 99 4.32 -8.74 0.97
C GLY A 99 3.55 -10.06 0.94
N LEU A 100 2.24 -9.98 0.90
CA LEU A 100 1.36 -11.14 0.80
C LEU A 100 0.69 -11.17 -0.58
N LEU A 101 0.66 -12.32 -1.23
CA LEU A 101 -0.14 -12.61 -2.41
C LEU A 101 -1.08 -13.77 -2.09
N ILE A 102 -2.35 -13.44 -1.83
CA ILE A 102 -3.37 -14.44 -1.51
C ILE A 102 -4.03 -14.90 -2.81
N THR A 103 -3.88 -16.17 -3.13
CA THR A 103 -4.43 -16.82 -4.33
C THR A 103 -5.58 -17.74 -3.96
N GLY A 104 -6.48 -18.02 -4.91
CA GLY A 104 -7.54 -19.01 -4.71
C GLY A 104 -8.80 -18.71 -5.55
N PRO A 105 -9.75 -19.63 -5.62
CA PRO A 105 -10.96 -19.49 -6.41
C PRO A 105 -11.80 -18.26 -6.06
N VAL A 106 -12.67 -17.88 -6.99
CA VAL A 106 -13.65 -16.81 -6.76
C VAL A 106 -14.59 -17.22 -5.61
N GLY A 107 -14.91 -16.27 -4.73
CA GLY A 107 -15.88 -16.46 -3.65
C GLY A 107 -15.33 -17.10 -2.38
N VAL A 108 -14.08 -17.58 -2.33
CA VAL A 108 -13.52 -18.21 -1.10
C VAL A 108 -13.27 -17.24 0.05
N GLY A 109 -13.33 -15.92 -0.17
CA GLY A 109 -13.20 -14.92 0.87
C GLY A 109 -11.82 -14.26 1.00
N LYS A 110 -10.97 -14.29 -0.04
CA LYS A 110 -9.61 -13.66 -0.04
C LYS A 110 -9.63 -12.19 0.34
N THR A 111 -10.50 -11.43 -0.33
CA THR A 111 -10.69 -10.00 -0.06
C THR A 111 -11.18 -9.77 1.36
N GLU A 112 -12.15 -10.56 1.80
CA GLU A 112 -12.74 -10.41 3.13
C GLU A 112 -11.74 -10.73 4.24
N ILE A 113 -10.96 -11.82 4.12
CA ILE A 113 -9.95 -12.15 5.12
C ILE A 113 -8.84 -11.08 5.17
N LEU A 114 -8.41 -10.55 4.03
CA LEU A 114 -7.40 -9.48 4.00
C LEU A 114 -7.93 -8.17 4.61
N LYS A 115 -9.21 -7.83 4.37
CA LYS A 115 -9.86 -6.66 4.97
C LYS A 115 -9.81 -6.65 6.50
N LEU A 116 -9.85 -7.80 7.15
CA LEU A 116 -9.81 -7.92 8.61
C LEU A 116 -8.54 -7.28 9.19
N PHE A 117 -7.43 -7.42 8.48
CA PHE A 117 -6.12 -6.93 8.90
C PHE A 117 -5.77 -5.53 8.37
N ARG A 118 -6.71 -4.85 7.70
CA ARG A 118 -6.49 -3.51 7.12
C ARG A 118 -6.01 -2.49 8.14
N LYS A 119 -6.55 -2.57 9.36
CA LYS A 119 -6.14 -1.75 10.49
C LYS A 119 -5.41 -2.63 11.49
N ASN A 120 -4.10 -2.55 11.51
CA ASN A 120 -3.27 -3.27 12.45
C ASN A 120 -2.12 -2.38 12.93
N LYS A 121 -1.55 -2.71 14.10
CA LYS A 121 -0.49 -1.89 14.70
C LYS A 121 0.85 -1.99 13.99
N ARG A 122 1.12 -3.08 13.29
CA ARG A 122 2.38 -3.26 12.57
C ARG A 122 2.39 -2.49 11.26
N GLN A 123 1.37 -2.68 10.43
CA GLN A 123 1.36 -2.17 9.07
C GLN A 123 -0.05 -2.10 8.50
N SER A 124 -0.77 -1.05 8.83
CA SER A 124 -2.04 -0.75 8.19
C SER A 124 -1.88 -0.53 6.69
N PHE A 125 -2.93 -0.82 5.92
CA PHE A 125 -2.92 -0.66 4.48
C PHE A 125 -4.28 -0.23 3.94
N HIS A 126 -4.27 0.45 2.79
CA HIS A 126 -5.45 0.70 1.98
C HIS A 126 -5.72 -0.48 1.07
N LEU A 127 -6.96 -0.93 1.03
CA LEU A 127 -7.41 -1.95 0.08
C LEU A 127 -8.15 -1.26 -1.06
N ILE A 128 -7.74 -1.54 -2.28
CA ILE A 128 -8.31 -0.97 -3.50
C ILE A 128 -8.36 -2.04 -4.60
N SER A 129 -9.40 -2.03 -5.40
CA SER A 129 -9.49 -2.95 -6.54
C SER A 129 -8.61 -2.50 -7.71
N VAL A 130 -8.14 -3.43 -8.52
CA VAL A 130 -7.36 -3.08 -9.71
C VAL A 130 -8.14 -2.23 -10.70
N PHE A 131 -9.47 -2.37 -10.75
CA PHE A 131 -10.33 -1.53 -11.59
C PHE A 131 -10.37 -0.07 -11.12
N GLU A 132 -10.38 0.17 -9.80
CA GLU A 132 -10.30 1.53 -9.24
C GLU A 132 -8.93 2.15 -9.47
N ILE A 133 -7.83 1.36 -9.40
CA ILE A 133 -6.49 1.81 -9.75
C ILE A 133 -6.46 2.23 -11.22
N GLU A 134 -7.00 1.40 -12.09
CA GLU A 134 -7.05 1.63 -13.53
C GLU A 134 -7.82 2.91 -13.88
N ALA A 135 -9.05 3.04 -13.36
CA ALA A 135 -9.87 4.24 -13.54
C ALA A 135 -9.18 5.50 -13.04
N SER A 136 -8.58 5.45 -11.86
CA SER A 136 -7.88 6.58 -11.27
C SER A 136 -6.63 6.99 -12.05
N CYS A 137 -5.90 6.02 -12.62
CA CYS A 137 -4.76 6.29 -13.49
C CYS A 137 -5.19 6.92 -14.82
N GLN A 138 -6.35 6.52 -15.35
CA GLN A 138 -6.91 7.12 -16.57
C GLN A 138 -7.36 8.56 -16.35
N GLU A 139 -8.00 8.85 -15.20
CA GLU A 139 -8.51 10.19 -14.89
C GLU A 139 -7.41 11.17 -14.50
N ARG A 140 -6.45 10.75 -13.68
CA ARG A 140 -5.49 11.61 -13.02
C ARG A 140 -4.06 11.46 -13.54
N GLY A 141 -3.83 10.52 -14.47
CA GLY A 141 -2.56 10.32 -15.12
C GLY A 141 -1.42 9.89 -14.20
N VAL A 142 -0.21 10.32 -14.56
CA VAL A 142 1.06 9.88 -13.94
C VAL A 142 1.14 10.17 -12.43
N ASP A 143 0.54 11.26 -11.96
CA ASP A 143 0.65 11.65 -10.54
C ASP A 143 -0.13 10.70 -9.64
N PHE A 144 -1.25 10.20 -10.12
CA PHE A 144 -2.01 9.21 -9.35
C PHE A 144 -1.32 7.83 -9.35
N PHE A 145 -0.70 7.46 -10.46
CA PHE A 145 0.16 6.27 -10.53
C PHE A 145 1.28 6.30 -9.48
N LYS A 146 1.91 7.47 -9.26
CA LYS A 146 2.95 7.65 -8.24
C LYS A 146 2.49 7.31 -6.83
N ALA A 147 1.23 7.59 -6.49
CA ALA A 147 0.67 7.28 -5.18
C ALA A 147 0.73 5.77 -4.86
N TYR A 148 0.48 4.91 -5.83
CA TYR A 148 0.54 3.45 -5.66
C TYR A 148 1.95 2.90 -5.67
N THR A 149 2.88 3.59 -6.29
CA THR A 149 4.29 3.19 -6.30
C THR A 149 5.04 3.62 -5.04
N GLY A 150 4.42 4.41 -4.15
CA GLY A 150 5.08 4.99 -2.98
C GLY A 150 5.98 6.18 -3.34
N MET A 151 5.93 6.64 -4.57
CA MET A 151 6.61 7.85 -5.03
C MET A 151 5.68 9.04 -4.83
N VAL A 152 6.23 10.12 -4.30
CA VAL A 152 5.51 11.40 -4.19
C VAL A 152 6.27 12.43 -5.01
N PRO A 153 5.55 13.35 -5.66
CA PRO A 153 6.20 14.50 -6.27
C PRO A 153 6.97 15.26 -5.17
N GLY A 154 8.30 15.19 -5.24
CA GLY A 154 9.14 16.08 -4.45
C GLY A 154 9.11 17.46 -5.08
N TRP A 155 9.31 18.51 -4.29
CA TRP A 155 9.66 19.83 -4.82
C TRP A 155 11.03 19.70 -5.50
N GLY A 156 11.07 19.97 -6.80
CA GLY A 156 12.24 19.77 -7.63
C GLY A 156 12.34 18.36 -8.24
N ASN A 157 13.44 18.08 -8.92
CA ASN A 157 13.65 16.83 -9.66
C ASN A 157 14.02 15.61 -8.79
N THR A 158 13.95 15.72 -7.46
CA THR A 158 14.30 14.61 -6.55
C THR A 158 13.03 13.90 -6.12
N PRO A 159 12.87 12.61 -6.43
CA PRO A 159 11.73 11.83 -5.94
C PRO A 159 11.74 11.82 -4.41
N ALA A 160 10.69 12.33 -3.78
CA ALA A 160 10.47 12.13 -2.37
C ALA A 160 9.71 10.81 -2.17
N PHE A 161 10.18 9.99 -1.23
CA PHE A 161 9.55 8.72 -0.91
C PHE A 161 8.82 8.83 0.43
N PHE A 162 7.51 8.64 0.44
CA PHE A 162 6.70 8.59 1.66
C PHE A 162 6.83 7.25 2.41
N TYR A 163 7.88 6.48 2.18
CA TYR A 163 7.99 5.11 2.71
C TYR A 163 8.01 5.03 4.23
N GLN A 164 8.44 6.07 4.93
CA GLN A 164 8.46 6.07 6.40
C GLN A 164 7.09 6.35 7.02
N ARG A 165 6.21 7.03 6.30
CA ARG A 165 4.90 7.48 6.78
C ARG A 165 3.74 6.71 6.17
N SER A 166 3.96 5.97 5.10
CA SER A 166 2.85 5.47 4.33
C SER A 166 2.23 4.23 4.96
N ILE A 167 0.94 4.31 5.16
CA ILE A 167 0.05 3.18 5.15
C ILE A 167 0.35 2.37 3.88
N GLY A 168 0.42 1.05 4.00
CA GLY A 168 0.66 0.16 2.86
C GLY A 168 -0.51 0.14 1.87
N TRP A 169 -0.37 -0.64 0.83
CA TRP A 169 -1.43 -0.90 -0.15
C TRP A 169 -1.74 -2.39 -0.23
N ALA A 170 -2.99 -2.69 -0.49
CA ALA A 170 -3.42 -4.01 -0.92
C ALA A 170 -4.24 -3.86 -2.21
N PHE A 171 -3.81 -4.53 -3.29
CA PHE A 171 -4.51 -4.54 -4.56
C PHE A 171 -5.34 -5.80 -4.68
N ASP A 172 -6.64 -5.60 -4.85
CA ASP A 172 -7.61 -6.69 -4.92
C ASP A 172 -7.87 -7.11 -6.36
N ASP A 173 -7.92 -8.42 -6.56
CA ASP A 173 -8.25 -9.06 -7.85
C ASP A 173 -7.25 -8.74 -8.98
N ILE A 174 -5.91 -8.72 -8.72
CA ILE A 174 -4.92 -8.58 -9.79
C ILE A 174 -5.07 -9.68 -10.84
N GLY A 175 -4.73 -9.34 -12.07
CA GLY A 175 -4.89 -10.19 -13.25
C GLY A 175 -6.19 -9.97 -14.02
N ARG A 176 -7.07 -9.09 -13.50
CA ARG A 176 -8.33 -8.68 -14.15
C ARG A 176 -8.26 -7.30 -14.79
N GLU A 177 -7.17 -6.57 -14.53
CA GLU A 177 -6.90 -5.29 -15.17
C GLU A 177 -6.78 -5.43 -16.70
N SER A 178 -7.14 -4.36 -17.40
CA SER A 178 -7.05 -4.28 -18.87
C SER A 178 -5.60 -4.29 -19.32
N ILE A 179 -5.37 -4.92 -20.47
CA ILE A 179 -4.08 -4.85 -21.14
C ILE A 179 -4.13 -3.67 -22.11
N VAL A 180 -3.28 -2.68 -21.89
CA VAL A 180 -3.15 -1.53 -22.75
C VAL A 180 -1.94 -1.72 -23.66
N PHE A 181 -2.14 -1.43 -24.95
CA PHE A 181 -1.03 -1.38 -25.92
C PHE A 181 -0.56 0.07 -26.01
N ASP A 182 0.63 0.33 -25.49
CA ASP A 182 1.27 1.64 -25.56
C ASP A 182 2.49 1.57 -26.45
N PHE A 183 2.48 2.26 -27.60
CA PHE A 183 3.52 2.24 -28.63
C PHE A 183 4.00 0.82 -29.03
N GLY A 184 3.06 -0.13 -29.16
CA GLY A 184 3.36 -1.52 -29.54
C GLY A 184 3.79 -2.43 -28.38
N ASN A 185 3.97 -1.90 -27.17
CA ASN A 185 4.28 -2.68 -26.00
C ASN A 185 2.99 -3.02 -25.22
N LYS A 186 2.84 -4.30 -24.90
CA LYS A 186 1.78 -4.79 -24.03
C LYS A 186 2.12 -4.44 -22.58
N SER A 187 1.30 -3.63 -21.92
CA SER A 187 1.50 -3.32 -20.52
C SER A 187 0.15 -3.20 -19.79
N ASP A 188 0.18 -3.37 -18.50
CA ASP A 188 -0.94 -3.13 -17.61
C ASP A 188 -0.48 -2.30 -16.41
N VAL A 189 -1.42 -1.73 -15.70
CA VAL A 189 -1.14 -0.84 -14.57
C VAL A 189 -0.42 -1.56 -13.42
N VAL A 190 -0.79 -2.82 -13.15
CA VAL A 190 -0.18 -3.62 -12.07
C VAL A 190 1.29 -3.92 -12.39
N SER A 191 1.58 -4.35 -13.63
CA SER A 191 2.96 -4.58 -14.07
C SER A 191 3.83 -3.34 -13.92
N LYS A 192 3.32 -2.17 -14.30
CA LYS A 192 4.04 -0.89 -14.14
C LYS A 192 4.30 -0.57 -12.67
N ILE A 193 3.31 -0.77 -11.79
CA ILE A 193 3.48 -0.54 -10.35
C ILE A 193 4.50 -1.50 -9.75
N ILE A 194 4.42 -2.80 -10.06
CA ILE A 194 5.36 -3.81 -9.57
C ILE A 194 6.79 -3.50 -10.03
N GLN A 195 6.98 -3.16 -11.29
CA GLN A 195 8.29 -2.77 -11.83
C GLN A 195 8.87 -1.57 -11.08
N THR A 196 8.06 -0.53 -10.89
CA THR A 196 8.50 0.69 -10.21
C THR A 196 8.85 0.41 -8.76
N ARG A 197 7.99 -0.28 -8.01
CA ARG A 197 8.28 -0.64 -6.61
C ARG A 197 9.52 -1.51 -6.47
N TYR A 198 9.72 -2.45 -7.37
CA TYR A 198 10.93 -3.28 -7.40
C TYR A 198 12.20 -2.47 -7.64
N SER A 199 12.16 -1.48 -8.53
CA SER A 199 13.30 -0.59 -8.80
C SER A 199 13.71 0.24 -7.58
N TYR A 200 12.83 0.39 -6.61
CA TYR A 200 13.07 1.11 -5.35
C TYR A 200 13.07 0.19 -4.12
N LYS A 201 13.39 -1.08 -4.30
CA LYS A 201 13.35 -2.10 -3.23
C LYS A 201 14.17 -1.75 -2.00
N ASP A 202 15.29 -1.04 -2.17
CA ASP A 202 16.15 -0.60 -1.07
C ASP A 202 15.51 0.54 -0.22
N LYS A 203 14.47 1.17 -0.75
CA LYS A 203 13.76 2.30 -0.11
C LYS A 203 12.31 1.96 0.26
N LEU A 204 11.70 1.01 -0.43
CA LEU A 204 10.30 0.63 -0.25
C LEU A 204 10.19 -0.84 0.16
N PRO A 205 9.91 -1.12 1.44
CA PRO A 205 9.73 -2.49 1.92
C PRO A 205 8.61 -3.21 1.16
N PHE A 206 8.89 -4.42 0.70
CA PHE A 206 7.90 -5.25 0.01
C PHE A 206 6.69 -5.57 0.90
N SER A 207 6.92 -5.69 2.22
CA SER A 207 5.85 -5.91 3.20
C SER A 207 4.77 -4.83 3.24
N LYS A 208 4.99 -3.69 2.59
CA LYS A 208 3.99 -2.60 2.45
C LYS A 208 3.08 -2.75 1.22
N LEU A 209 3.15 -3.86 0.51
CA LEU A 209 2.24 -4.17 -0.60
C LEU A 209 1.70 -5.57 -0.44
N HIS A 210 0.39 -5.70 -0.54
CA HIS A 210 -0.30 -6.99 -0.54
C HIS A 210 -1.15 -7.12 -1.79
N LEU A 211 -1.41 -8.33 -2.21
CA LEU A 211 -2.16 -8.62 -3.44
C LEU A 211 -3.17 -9.75 -3.19
N THR A 212 -4.30 -9.69 -3.85
CA THR A 212 -5.16 -10.87 -4.03
C THR A 212 -5.34 -11.18 -5.50
N THR A 213 -5.58 -12.45 -5.82
CA THR A 213 -5.86 -12.87 -7.20
C THR A 213 -6.71 -14.13 -7.23
N ASN A 214 -7.50 -14.27 -8.29
CA ASN A 214 -8.21 -15.50 -8.60
C ASN A 214 -7.37 -16.44 -9.49
N LEU A 215 -6.24 -15.95 -10.01
CA LEU A 215 -5.36 -16.70 -10.88
C LEU A 215 -4.58 -17.76 -10.10
N LYS A 216 -4.45 -18.94 -10.67
CA LYS A 216 -3.51 -19.96 -10.21
C LYS A 216 -2.07 -19.54 -10.58
N PRO A 217 -1.05 -20.09 -9.90
CA PRO A 217 0.34 -19.77 -10.22
C PRO A 217 0.70 -19.88 -11.70
N ILE A 218 0.20 -20.90 -12.40
CA ILE A 218 0.42 -21.08 -13.84
C ILE A 218 -0.28 -19.99 -14.68
N GLU A 219 -1.44 -19.53 -14.25
CA GLU A 219 -2.19 -18.49 -14.95
C GLU A 219 -1.55 -17.11 -14.73
N ILE A 220 -0.95 -16.86 -13.55
CA ILE A 220 -0.12 -15.69 -13.30
C ILE A 220 1.08 -15.68 -14.26
N GLU A 221 1.67 -16.86 -14.51
CA GLU A 221 2.77 -17.01 -15.46
C GLU A 221 2.37 -16.73 -16.91
N ALA A 222 1.16 -17.05 -17.27
CA ALA A 222 0.63 -16.78 -18.61
C ALA A 222 0.16 -15.31 -18.77
N ARG A 223 -0.30 -14.70 -17.67
CA ARG A 223 -0.85 -13.33 -17.66
C ARG A 223 0.26 -12.27 -17.70
N TYR A 224 1.30 -12.46 -16.92
CA TYR A 224 2.41 -11.53 -16.77
C TYR A 224 3.67 -12.03 -17.46
N ASP A 225 4.52 -11.12 -17.89
CA ASP A 225 5.80 -11.48 -18.49
C ASP A 225 6.75 -12.13 -17.47
N TYR A 226 7.83 -12.71 -17.96
CA TYR A 226 8.83 -13.38 -17.13
C TYR A 226 9.44 -12.46 -16.07
N ALA A 227 9.67 -11.19 -16.40
CA ALA A 227 10.27 -10.22 -15.48
C ALA A 227 9.32 -9.90 -14.31
N ILE A 228 8.03 -9.68 -14.59
CA ILE A 228 7.02 -9.47 -13.56
C ILE A 228 6.85 -10.69 -12.68
N LYS A 229 6.75 -11.88 -13.29
CA LYS A 229 6.69 -13.14 -12.58
C LYS A 229 7.84 -13.32 -11.60
N SER A 230 9.08 -13.07 -12.02
CA SER A 230 10.28 -13.16 -11.17
C SER A 230 10.17 -12.20 -9.99
N ARG A 231 9.74 -10.96 -10.23
CA ARG A 231 9.56 -9.95 -9.19
C ARG A 231 8.44 -10.31 -8.20
N LEU A 232 7.31 -10.82 -8.67
CA LEU A 232 6.24 -11.30 -7.80
C LEU A 232 6.73 -12.40 -6.85
N ARG A 233 7.56 -13.32 -7.31
CA ARG A 233 8.15 -14.36 -6.46
C ARG A 233 9.13 -13.80 -5.41
N GLU A 234 9.91 -12.78 -5.77
CA GLU A 234 10.84 -12.12 -4.85
C GLU A 234 10.10 -11.26 -3.83
N MET A 235 9.07 -10.52 -4.29
CA MET A 235 8.39 -9.51 -3.48
C MET A 235 7.31 -10.07 -2.55
N PHE A 236 6.72 -11.25 -2.85
CA PHE A 236 5.54 -11.74 -2.14
C PHE A 236 5.68 -13.16 -1.60
N ASN A 237 5.03 -13.38 -0.46
CA ASN A 237 4.68 -14.70 0.03
C ASN A 237 3.41 -15.16 -0.67
N TYR A 238 3.45 -16.32 -1.31
CA TYR A 238 2.28 -16.93 -1.93
C TYR A 238 1.51 -17.72 -0.88
N ILE A 239 0.27 -17.31 -0.63
CA ILE A 239 -0.64 -17.96 0.32
C ILE A 239 -1.87 -18.43 -0.45
N GLU A 240 -2.06 -19.73 -0.52
CA GLU A 240 -3.20 -20.32 -1.21
C GLU A 240 -4.37 -20.45 -0.24
N MET A 241 -5.53 -19.92 -0.63
CA MET A 241 -6.78 -20.04 0.08
C MET A 241 -7.76 -20.89 -0.73
N ASN A 242 -7.98 -22.10 -0.28
CA ASN A 242 -8.88 -23.07 -0.90
C ASN A 242 -10.21 -23.12 -0.15
N GLY A 243 -11.30 -23.43 -0.87
CA GLY A 243 -12.61 -23.57 -0.26
C GLY A 243 -13.74 -23.47 -1.28
N LYS A 244 -14.97 -23.59 -0.77
CA LYS A 244 -16.20 -23.39 -1.54
C LYS A 244 -16.53 -21.90 -1.62
N ASP A 245 -17.30 -21.53 -2.63
CA ASP A 245 -17.87 -20.16 -2.72
C ASP A 245 -18.73 -19.88 -1.47
N ARG A 246 -18.49 -18.74 -0.84
CA ARG A 246 -19.14 -18.29 0.42
C ARG A 246 -20.19 -17.21 0.21
N ARG A 247 -20.51 -16.89 -1.05
CA ARG A 247 -21.52 -15.89 -1.39
C ARG A 247 -22.93 -16.45 -1.31
#